data_62ced837b441a94442450bbcf25e3edb
#
_entry.id   62ced837b441a94442450bbcf25e3edb
#
_cell.length_a   1.000
_cell.length_b   1.000
_cell.length_c   1.000
_cell.angle_alpha   90.00
_cell.angle_beta   90.00
_cell.angle_gamma   90.00
#
_symmetry.space_group_name_H-M   'P 1'
#
loop_
_entity.id
_entity.type
_entity.pdbx_description
1 polymer ?
#
loop_
_entity_poly.entity_id
_entity_poly.type
_entity_poly.pdbx_seq_one_letter_code
_entity_poly.pdbx_strand_id
1 'polypeptide(L)'
;MFVIIEEKRIRRCMEEQFSLLYKKGVHHFIIGGALGVDMWAGEILLTMKEKSEFSEIKLTMALPFEGYDVDWDRASRERKNKIQKQAEILVIGKESGSSSYTKRNHFMVDHADIILAVYDNERKKEVESP
;
A
#
# COMPACT_ATOMS: atom_id res chain seq x y z
N MET A 1 21.10 -4.97 -8.72
CA MET A 1 21.54 -4.87 -7.33
C MET A 1 21.18 -3.55 -6.66
N PHE A 2 21.37 -2.45 -7.38
CA PHE A 2 21.03 -1.12 -6.84
C PHE A 2 19.54 -1.01 -6.43
N VAL A 3 18.65 -1.49 -7.30
CA VAL A 3 17.21 -1.47 -7.04
C VAL A 3 16.85 -2.29 -5.80
N ILE A 4 17.50 -3.46 -5.62
CA ILE A 4 17.26 -4.34 -4.47
C ILE A 4 17.66 -3.65 -3.18
N ILE A 5 18.77 -2.92 -3.17
CA ILE A 5 19.25 -2.18 -2.00
C ILE A 5 18.24 -1.09 -1.62
N GLU A 6 17.70 -0.37 -2.59
CA GLU A 6 16.69 0.65 -2.34
C GLU A 6 15.40 0.06 -1.80
N GLU A 7 14.93 -1.05 -2.35
CA GLU A 7 13.75 -1.71 -1.85
C GLU A 7 13.91 -2.11 -0.39
N LYS A 8 15.04 -2.71 -0.03
CA LYS A 8 15.30 -3.12 1.35
C LYS A 8 15.29 -1.93 2.30
N ARG A 9 15.88 -0.81 1.89
CA ARG A 9 15.89 0.40 2.70
C ARG A 9 14.50 0.96 2.91
N ILE A 10 13.71 1.01 1.85
CA ILE A 10 12.32 1.50 1.90
C ILE A 10 11.48 0.59 2.80
N ARG A 11 11.62 -0.73 2.65
CA ARG A 11 10.89 -1.70 3.48
C ARG A 11 11.24 -1.53 4.96
N ARG A 12 12.51 -1.31 5.28
CA ARG A 12 12.93 -1.08 6.66
C ARG A 12 12.33 0.21 7.22
N CYS A 13 12.36 1.28 6.45
CA CYS A 13 11.76 2.55 6.86
C CYS A 13 10.26 2.40 7.09
N MET A 14 9.57 1.69 6.22
CA MET A 14 8.14 1.44 6.36
C MET A 14 7.83 0.66 7.62
N GLU A 15 8.58 -0.41 7.89
CA GLU A 15 8.37 -1.21 9.08
C GLU A 15 8.58 -0.37 10.35
N GLU A 16 9.61 0.46 10.38
CA GLU A 16 9.85 1.38 11.50
C GLU A 16 8.69 2.35 11.70
N GLN A 17 8.20 2.95 10.62
CA GLN A 17 7.10 3.89 10.68
C GLN A 17 5.80 3.22 11.09
N PHE A 18 5.50 2.04 10.56
CA PHE A 18 4.30 1.30 10.96
C PHE A 18 4.34 0.93 12.44
N SER A 19 5.50 0.50 12.91
CA SER A 19 5.69 0.17 14.33
C SER A 19 5.44 1.40 15.22
N LEU A 20 6.01 2.54 14.86
CA LEU A 20 5.81 3.79 15.61
C LEU A 20 4.35 4.22 15.61
N LEU A 21 3.70 4.17 14.46
CA LEU A 21 2.28 4.51 14.35
C LEU A 21 1.40 3.58 15.18
N TYR A 22 1.69 2.29 15.12
CA TYR A 22 0.94 1.30 15.91
C TYR A 22 1.04 1.58 17.40
N LYS A 23 2.24 1.88 17.88
CA LYS A 23 2.47 2.21 19.29
C LYS A 23 1.76 3.48 19.72
N LYS A 24 1.46 4.37 18.76
CA LYS A 24 0.69 5.59 19.02
C LYS A 24 -0.83 5.38 18.91
N GLY A 25 -1.27 4.16 18.65
CA GLY A 25 -2.69 3.81 18.57
C GLY A 25 -3.25 3.66 17.15
N VAL A 26 -2.42 3.75 16.12
CA VAL A 26 -2.86 3.55 14.74
C VAL A 26 -2.83 2.06 14.43
N HIS A 27 -4.00 1.45 14.33
CA HIS A 27 -4.12 0.01 14.08
C HIS A 27 -4.70 -0.31 12.70
N HIS A 28 -5.38 0.61 12.05
CA HIS A 28 -6.01 0.39 10.76
C HIS A 28 -5.20 1.09 9.65
N PHE A 29 -4.78 0.30 8.66
CA PHE A 29 -3.97 0.77 7.54
C PHE A 29 -4.71 0.52 6.23
N ILE A 30 -4.63 1.45 5.30
CA ILE A 30 -5.28 1.36 4.00
C ILE A 30 -4.21 1.45 2.92
N ILE A 31 -4.22 0.50 1.98
CA ILE A 31 -3.34 0.50 0.82
C ILE A 31 -4.17 0.47 -0.47
N GLY A 32 -3.57 0.91 -1.56
CA GLY A 32 -4.28 1.03 -2.83
C GLY A 32 -4.21 -0.18 -3.75
N GLY A 33 -3.46 -1.21 -3.37
CA GLY A 33 -3.33 -2.42 -4.17
C GLY A 33 -2.49 -2.27 -5.44
N ALA A 34 -1.71 -1.21 -5.56
CA ALA A 34 -0.81 -1.01 -6.71
C ALA A 34 0.47 -1.83 -6.56
N LEU A 35 1.18 -2.02 -7.69
CA LEU A 35 2.50 -2.64 -7.66
C LEU A 35 3.51 -1.78 -6.90
N GLY A 36 4.57 -2.43 -6.42
CA GLY A 36 5.66 -1.74 -5.74
C GLY A 36 5.33 -1.45 -4.28
N VAL A 37 5.32 -0.18 -3.90
CA VAL A 37 5.22 0.26 -2.50
C VAL A 37 3.98 -0.28 -1.78
N ASP A 38 2.82 -0.30 -2.44
CA ASP A 38 1.60 -0.83 -1.84
C ASP A 38 1.72 -2.33 -1.52
N MET A 39 2.35 -3.10 -2.42
CA MET A 39 2.59 -4.53 -2.17
C MET A 39 3.56 -4.72 -1.00
N TRP A 40 4.63 -3.93 -0.98
CA TRP A 40 5.59 -3.99 0.13
C TRP A 40 4.91 -3.64 1.45
N ALA A 41 4.12 -2.59 1.48
CA ALA A 41 3.39 -2.18 2.68
C ALA A 41 2.46 -3.29 3.17
N GLY A 42 1.68 -3.88 2.27
CA GLY A 42 0.77 -4.96 2.63
C GLY A 42 1.50 -6.17 3.20
N GLU A 43 2.59 -6.57 2.56
CA GLU A 43 3.38 -7.71 3.02
C GLU A 43 4.00 -7.46 4.40
N ILE A 44 4.54 -6.25 4.61
CA ILE A 44 5.14 -5.88 5.90
C ILE A 44 4.08 -5.87 7.00
N LEU A 45 2.94 -5.24 6.75
CA LEU A 45 1.87 -5.14 7.74
C LEU A 45 1.33 -6.52 8.14
N LEU A 46 1.16 -7.42 7.17
CA LEU A 46 0.66 -8.76 7.46
C LEU A 46 1.70 -9.60 8.19
N THR A 47 2.98 -9.43 7.90
CA THR A 47 4.05 -10.09 8.65
C THR A 47 4.11 -9.57 10.08
N MET A 48 3.99 -8.27 10.27
CA MET A 48 3.94 -7.68 11.61
C MET A 48 2.75 -8.21 12.40
N LYS A 49 1.60 -8.30 11.75
CA LYS A 49 0.36 -8.77 12.39
C LYS A 49 0.48 -10.17 12.99
N GLU A 50 1.35 -11.00 12.45
CA GLU A 50 1.60 -12.34 12.99
C GLU A 50 2.23 -12.32 14.38
N LYS A 51 2.87 -11.21 14.74
CA LYS A 51 3.46 -11.04 16.07
C LYS A 51 2.40 -10.60 17.05
N SER A 52 2.44 -11.16 18.28
CA SER A 52 1.42 -10.85 19.28
C SER A 52 1.31 -9.36 19.60
N GLU A 53 2.44 -8.64 19.58
CA GLU A 53 2.46 -7.20 19.89
C GLU A 53 1.77 -6.34 18.82
N PHE A 54 1.61 -6.87 17.60
CA PHE A 54 0.98 -6.17 16.48
C PHE A 54 -0.30 -6.85 16.00
N SER A 55 -0.89 -7.70 16.81
CA SER A 55 -2.03 -8.53 16.40
C SER A 55 -3.30 -7.73 16.05
N GLU A 56 -3.40 -6.50 16.51
CA GLU A 56 -4.57 -5.64 16.23
C GLU A 56 -4.48 -4.90 14.90
N ILE A 57 -3.44 -5.10 14.11
CA ILE A 57 -3.35 -4.51 12.78
C ILE A 57 -4.53 -4.96 11.94
N LYS A 58 -5.20 -3.98 11.34
CA LYS A 58 -6.26 -4.21 10.37
C LYS A 58 -5.83 -3.59 9.05
N LEU A 59 -5.90 -4.35 7.97
CA LEU A 59 -5.50 -3.91 6.64
C LEU A 59 -6.70 -3.85 5.70
N THR A 60 -6.86 -2.74 5.01
CA THR A 60 -7.86 -2.58 3.97
C THR A 60 -7.17 -2.28 2.64
N MET A 61 -7.60 -2.95 1.57
CA MET A 61 -7.17 -2.63 0.21
C MET A 61 -8.31 -1.90 -0.51
N ALA A 62 -8.03 -0.69 -0.93
CA ALA A 62 -8.96 0.11 -1.73
C ALA A 62 -8.59 -0.05 -3.20
N LEU A 63 -9.37 -0.84 -3.95
CA LEU A 63 -9.10 -1.15 -5.34
C LEU A 63 -9.81 -0.17 -6.28
N PRO A 64 -9.17 0.21 -7.40
CA PRO A 64 -9.79 1.19 -8.31
C PRO A 64 -11.02 0.65 -9.02
N PHE A 65 -10.96 -0.59 -9.52
CA PHE A 65 -12.09 -1.28 -10.17
C PHE A 65 -11.76 -2.76 -10.24
N GLU A 66 -12.77 -3.57 -10.43
CA GLU A 66 -12.59 -5.01 -10.55
C GLU A 66 -11.80 -5.36 -11.80
N GLY A 67 -10.81 -6.26 -11.66
CA GLY A 67 -9.98 -6.65 -12.79
C GLY A 67 -8.86 -5.67 -13.14
N TYR A 68 -8.57 -4.71 -12.27
CA TYR A 68 -7.52 -3.71 -12.54
C TYR A 68 -6.13 -4.33 -12.74
N ASP A 69 -5.93 -5.54 -12.23
CA ASP A 69 -4.64 -6.26 -12.29
C ASP A 69 -4.58 -7.30 -13.42
N VAL A 70 -5.51 -7.24 -14.36
CA VAL A 70 -5.63 -8.27 -15.41
C VAL A 70 -4.37 -8.39 -16.26
N ASP A 71 -3.66 -7.29 -16.48
CA ASP A 71 -2.44 -7.26 -17.30
C ASP A 71 -1.16 -7.47 -16.51
N TRP A 72 -1.26 -7.68 -15.20
CA TRP A 72 -0.09 -7.95 -14.38
C TRP A 72 0.49 -9.33 -14.68
N ASP A 73 1.80 -9.49 -14.48
CA ASP A 73 2.40 -10.80 -14.56
C ASP A 73 1.86 -11.71 -13.45
N ARG A 74 2.00 -13.02 -13.65
CA ARG A 74 1.42 -14.01 -12.75
C ARG A 74 1.97 -13.88 -11.33
N ALA A 75 3.28 -13.70 -11.20
CA ALA A 75 3.91 -13.63 -9.88
C ALA A 75 3.39 -12.43 -9.08
N SER A 76 3.24 -11.28 -9.73
CA SER A 76 2.71 -10.07 -9.08
C SER A 76 1.26 -10.25 -8.66
N ARG A 77 0.44 -10.87 -9.50
CA ARG A 77 -0.96 -11.15 -9.14
C ARG A 77 -1.07 -12.11 -7.97
N GLU A 78 -0.22 -13.12 -7.92
CA GLU A 78 -0.20 -14.07 -6.81
C GLU A 78 0.17 -13.38 -5.49
N ARG A 79 1.14 -12.46 -5.51
CA ARG A 79 1.50 -11.68 -4.34
C ARG A 79 0.32 -10.82 -3.86
N LYS A 80 -0.33 -10.12 -4.79
CA LYS A 80 -1.50 -9.31 -4.47
C LYS A 80 -2.62 -10.17 -3.89
N ASN A 81 -2.90 -11.32 -4.49
CA ASN A 81 -3.95 -12.21 -4.03
C ASN A 81 -3.70 -12.74 -2.62
N LYS A 82 -2.45 -13.00 -2.26
CA LYS A 82 -2.09 -13.40 -0.90
C LYS A 82 -2.43 -12.31 0.11
N ILE A 83 -2.12 -11.07 -0.22
CA ILE A 83 -2.46 -9.93 0.64
C ILE A 83 -3.97 -9.79 0.72
N GLN A 84 -4.64 -9.87 -0.42
CA GLN A 84 -6.09 -9.70 -0.54
C GLN A 84 -6.87 -10.68 0.34
N LYS A 85 -6.40 -11.91 0.45
CA LYS A 85 -7.06 -12.92 1.28
C LYS A 85 -7.09 -12.58 2.76
N GLN A 86 -6.17 -11.74 3.21
CA GLN A 86 -6.04 -11.38 4.62
C GLN A 86 -6.46 -9.93 4.91
N ALA A 87 -6.96 -9.23 3.92
CA ALA A 87 -7.35 -7.83 4.03
C ALA A 87 -8.84 -7.65 3.80
N GLU A 88 -9.39 -6.55 4.29
CA GLU A 88 -10.70 -6.09 3.87
C GLU A 88 -10.57 -5.47 2.49
N ILE A 89 -11.47 -5.81 1.58
CA ILE A 89 -11.39 -5.34 0.20
C ILE A 89 -12.55 -4.37 -0.08
N LEU A 90 -12.20 -3.18 -0.57
CA LEU A 90 -13.18 -2.20 -1.03
C LEU A 90 -12.89 -1.88 -2.48
N VAL A 91 -13.87 -2.09 -3.35
CA VAL A 91 -13.78 -1.71 -4.76
C VAL A 91 -14.46 -0.35 -4.92
N ILE A 92 -13.68 0.67 -5.18
CA ILE A 92 -14.15 2.07 -5.13
C ILE A 92 -14.80 2.51 -6.44
N GLY A 93 -14.17 2.18 -7.58
CA GLY A 93 -14.67 2.56 -8.90
C GLY A 93 -15.47 1.45 -9.54
N LYS A 94 -16.22 1.79 -10.58
CA LYS A 94 -17.06 0.82 -11.30
C LYS A 94 -16.51 0.48 -12.67
N GLU A 95 -15.77 1.40 -13.27
CA GLU A 95 -15.30 1.26 -14.65
C GLU A 95 -13.79 1.33 -14.72
N SER A 96 -13.22 0.66 -15.71
CA SER A 96 -11.79 0.78 -15.98
C SER A 96 -11.46 2.19 -16.43
N GLY A 97 -10.24 2.64 -16.07
CA GLY A 97 -9.74 3.93 -16.51
C GLY A 97 -9.25 4.82 -15.38
N SER A 98 -8.71 5.95 -15.78
CA SER A 98 -8.05 6.87 -14.84
C SER A 98 -8.98 7.46 -13.80
N SER A 99 -10.27 7.63 -14.12
CA SER A 99 -11.22 8.21 -13.16
C SER A 99 -11.42 7.30 -11.93
N SER A 100 -11.39 5.98 -12.12
CA SER A 100 -11.49 5.04 -11.02
C SER A 100 -10.26 5.06 -10.13
N TYR A 101 -9.07 5.21 -10.72
CA TYR A 101 -7.84 5.38 -9.95
C TYR A 101 -7.88 6.68 -9.13
N THR A 102 -8.36 7.75 -9.73
CA THR A 102 -8.51 9.04 -9.03
C THR A 102 -9.50 8.93 -7.87
N LYS A 103 -10.63 8.28 -8.09
CA LYS A 103 -11.63 8.04 -7.04
C LYS A 103 -11.04 7.23 -5.89
N ARG A 104 -10.27 6.18 -6.21
CA ARG A 104 -9.61 5.36 -5.20
C ARG A 104 -8.64 6.19 -4.36
N ASN A 105 -7.84 7.02 -5.01
CA ASN A 105 -6.88 7.87 -4.32
C ASN A 105 -7.59 8.90 -3.41
N HIS A 106 -8.65 9.52 -3.89
CA HIS A 106 -9.47 10.44 -3.09
C HIS A 106 -10.08 9.73 -1.88
N PHE A 107 -10.60 8.53 -2.08
CA PHE A 107 -11.15 7.73 -0.99
C PHE A 107 -10.12 7.51 0.12
N MET A 108 -8.90 7.12 -0.26
CA MET A 108 -7.84 6.87 0.71
C MET A 108 -7.48 8.13 1.49
N VAL A 109 -7.33 9.26 0.80
CA VAL A 109 -7.01 10.54 1.43
C VAL A 109 -8.12 11.00 2.37
N ASP A 110 -9.38 10.89 1.91
CA ASP A 110 -10.54 11.34 2.68
C ASP A 110 -10.77 10.53 3.95
N HIS A 111 -10.35 9.27 3.96
CA HIS A 111 -10.54 8.36 5.09
C HIS A 111 -9.30 8.20 5.96
N ALA A 112 -8.22 8.90 5.64
CA ALA A 112 -6.97 8.79 6.39
C ALA A 112 -6.79 9.94 7.35
N ASP A 113 -6.41 9.63 8.59
CA ASP A 113 -5.97 10.63 9.56
C ASP A 113 -4.49 10.97 9.33
N ILE A 114 -3.71 10.00 8.87
CA ILE A 114 -2.29 10.14 8.63
C ILE A 114 -1.98 9.54 7.26
N ILE A 115 -1.19 10.24 6.46
CA ILE A 115 -0.75 9.74 5.17
C ILE A 115 0.75 9.50 5.23
N LEU A 116 1.15 8.25 4.93
CA LEU A 116 2.55 7.89 4.79
C LEU A 116 2.87 7.79 3.31
N ALA A 117 3.73 8.66 2.83
CA ALA A 117 4.14 8.69 1.44
C ALA A 117 5.61 8.31 1.31
N VAL A 118 5.92 7.53 0.28
CA VAL A 118 7.29 7.15 -0.04
C VAL A 118 7.72 7.94 -1.27
N TYR A 119 8.79 8.71 -1.12
CA TYR A 119 9.31 9.56 -2.19
C TYR A 119 10.64 9.03 -2.71
N ASP A 120 10.76 9.05 -4.03
CA ASP A 120 12.04 8.99 -4.70
C ASP A 120 12.53 10.44 -4.81
N ASN A 121 13.72 10.73 -4.29
CA ASN A 121 14.26 12.09 -4.31
C ASN A 121 14.37 12.68 -5.71
N GLU A 122 14.69 11.87 -6.71
CA GLU A 122 14.77 12.33 -8.09
C GLU A 122 13.39 12.68 -8.63
N ARG A 123 12.39 11.84 -8.39
CA ARG A 123 11.02 12.13 -8.80
C ARG A 123 10.44 13.34 -8.09
N LYS A 124 10.79 13.52 -6.82
CA LYS A 124 10.37 14.69 -6.07
C LYS A 124 10.89 15.96 -6.71
N LYS A 125 12.16 15.98 -7.14
CA LYS A 125 12.73 17.12 -7.84
C LYS A 125 12.02 17.41 -9.15
N GLU A 126 11.68 16.37 -9.92
CA GLU A 126 10.93 16.51 -11.16
C GLU A 126 9.54 17.10 -10.94
N VAL A 127 8.86 16.66 -9.90
CA VAL A 127 7.53 17.16 -9.57
C VAL A 127 7.56 18.61 -9.12
N GLU A 128 8.59 19.01 -8.39
CA GLU A 128 8.75 20.38 -7.91
C GLU A 128 9.21 21.36 -9.00
N SER A 129 9.74 20.86 -10.11
CA SER A 129 10.15 21.69 -11.23
C SER A 129 8.94 22.12 -12.03
N PRO A 130 8.75 23.41 -12.25
CA PRO A 130 7.62 23.89 -13.04
C PRO A 130 7.70 23.52 -14.51
#